data_75d4fd27da3484ad24627d94888cdc7e
#
_entry.id   75d4fd27da3484ad24627d94888cdc7e
#
_cell.length_a   1.000
_cell.length_b   1.000
_cell.length_c   1.000
_cell.angle_alpha   90.00
_cell.angle_beta   90.00
_cell.angle_gamma   90.00
#
_symmetry.space_group_name_H-M   'P 1'
#
loop_
_entity.id
_entity.type
_entity.pdbx_description
1 polymer ?
#
loop_
_entity_poly.entity_id
_entity_poly.type
_entity_poly.pdbx_seq_one_letter_code
_entity_poly.pdbx_strand_id
1 'polypeptide(L)'
;MPGEATRLSGPKVSHMSLNPTVAAVTERIIERSRPTRTQYLARMKQAIEEGPRRAHLSCGNQAHAYAAMGGDKDALVAERAANLGIVTAYNDMLSAHQPFETYPQIIKSAAREIGATAQVAGGVPAMCDGVTQGQVGMELSLFSRDTIALAAGIALSHNTFDSAVFLGVCDKIVPGLVMSAATFGYLPSVFIPAGPMSSGLPNDEKALVRKQFATGEVGRDALMAAEMASYHGAGTCTFYGTANSNQMLMEFMGLHLPGASFVPPEGDLREALTRTAAQRALAITALGNEFTPVCDVLDERAFVNGIIGLMATGGSTNLVLHLPAMARAAGIILDLQDFEDLSKVVPLMTKVYPNGLADVNHFHAAGGLGFVIGELLGKNILHDDVKTVAGDGLSRYAQDPKLVDGKLTWVEGLGRSENEKILRPASNPFSESGGLKRLSGNAGTGMMKVSAVKTEHQNITAPARVFTTQDAVKDAFKAGEFTEDTVVVVRFQGPKSNGMPELHGLTPCLSVLLDRGLKVALLTDGRMSGASGKVPAAIHVSPEAAVGGPLAKIRDGDMVEVNAITGEINVLEDDFEARQPATPDLSDNSHGIGRELFSVFRDTVGASTDGAAVVV
;
A
#
# COMPACT_ATOMS: atom_id res chain seq x y z
N MET A 1 17.86 -44.13 -3.28
CA MET A 1 16.61 -44.21 -2.51
C MET A 1 16.22 -42.80 -2.17
N PRO A 2 15.11 -42.23 -2.65
CA PRO A 2 14.68 -40.88 -2.30
C PRO A 2 14.03 -40.94 -0.91
N GLY A 3 14.46 -40.02 -0.02
CA GLY A 3 13.92 -39.89 1.33
C GLY A 3 12.48 -39.39 1.32
N GLU A 4 11.65 -40.02 2.10
CA GLU A 4 10.25 -39.64 2.36
C GLU A 4 10.19 -38.20 2.90
N ALA A 5 9.56 -37.32 2.13
CA ALA A 5 9.16 -36.00 2.62
C ALA A 5 8.03 -36.18 3.63
N THR A 6 8.29 -35.86 4.87
CA THR A 6 7.31 -35.86 5.95
C THR A 6 6.20 -34.85 5.62
N ARG A 7 5.03 -35.34 5.23
CA ARG A 7 3.81 -34.51 5.10
C ARG A 7 3.39 -34.06 6.50
N LEU A 8 3.63 -32.79 6.80
CA LEU A 8 3.10 -32.16 8.01
C LEU A 8 1.59 -32.02 7.87
N SER A 9 0.85 -32.72 8.70
CA SER A 9 -0.60 -32.54 8.87
C SER A 9 -0.82 -31.19 9.54
N GLY A 10 -1.36 -30.22 8.81
CA GLY A 10 -1.82 -28.96 9.39
C GLY A 10 -2.96 -29.18 10.40
N PRO A 11 -3.16 -28.27 11.35
CA PRO A 11 -4.24 -28.35 12.33
C PRO A 11 -5.59 -28.44 11.61
N LYS A 12 -6.46 -29.34 12.07
CA LYS A 12 -7.85 -29.48 11.58
C LYS A 12 -8.61 -28.21 11.99
N VAL A 13 -8.76 -27.27 11.06
CA VAL A 13 -9.69 -26.14 11.22
C VAL A 13 -11.11 -26.72 11.21
N SER A 14 -11.89 -26.46 12.25
CA SER A 14 -13.31 -26.78 12.26
C SER A 14 -13.99 -26.00 11.13
N HIS A 15 -14.84 -26.65 10.33
CA HIS A 15 -15.61 -26.03 9.24
C HIS A 15 -16.69 -25.08 9.81
N MET A 16 -16.30 -23.97 10.42
CA MET A 16 -17.20 -22.85 10.64
C MET A 16 -17.26 -22.04 9.34
N SER A 17 -18.45 -21.61 8.94
CA SER A 17 -18.64 -20.82 7.73
C SER A 17 -17.95 -19.44 7.84
N LEU A 18 -17.43 -18.94 6.71
CA LEU A 18 -16.88 -17.58 6.61
C LEU A 18 -17.90 -16.55 7.16
N ASN A 19 -17.40 -15.46 7.74
CA ASN A 19 -18.24 -14.37 8.21
C ASN A 19 -19.22 -13.91 7.11
N PRO A 20 -20.54 -13.79 7.39
CA PRO A 20 -21.54 -13.51 6.36
C PRO A 20 -21.31 -12.19 5.61
N THR A 21 -20.81 -11.16 6.29
CA THR A 21 -20.50 -9.87 5.65
C THR A 21 -19.31 -10.01 4.70
N VAL A 22 -18.26 -10.72 5.12
CA VAL A 22 -17.10 -10.99 4.25
C VAL A 22 -17.53 -11.76 3.00
N ALA A 23 -18.34 -12.81 3.17
CA ALA A 23 -18.88 -13.60 2.06
C ALA A 23 -19.70 -12.73 1.11
N ALA A 24 -20.61 -11.88 1.63
CA ALA A 24 -21.47 -11.01 0.84
C ALA A 24 -20.67 -9.93 0.08
N VAL A 25 -19.65 -9.36 0.70
CA VAL A 25 -18.75 -8.39 0.03
C VAL A 25 -17.96 -9.07 -1.09
N THR A 26 -17.42 -10.26 -0.83
CA THR A 26 -16.68 -11.02 -1.85
C THR A 26 -17.56 -11.34 -3.05
N GLU A 27 -18.78 -11.83 -2.82
CA GLU A 27 -19.71 -12.16 -3.92
C GLU A 27 -20.09 -10.90 -4.72
N ARG A 28 -20.33 -9.78 -4.04
CA ARG A 28 -20.61 -8.49 -4.69
C ARG A 28 -19.44 -8.03 -5.57
N ILE A 29 -18.20 -8.20 -5.12
CA ILE A 29 -17.00 -7.88 -5.90
C ILE A 29 -16.90 -8.80 -7.11
N ILE A 30 -17.11 -10.12 -6.95
CA ILE A 30 -17.12 -11.09 -8.05
C ILE A 30 -18.16 -10.71 -9.10
N GLU A 31 -19.40 -10.43 -8.68
CA GLU A 31 -20.49 -10.09 -9.59
C GLU A 31 -20.20 -8.80 -10.38
N ARG A 32 -19.76 -7.74 -9.67
CA ARG A 32 -19.42 -6.46 -10.28
C ARG A 32 -18.23 -6.57 -11.24
N SER A 33 -17.26 -7.42 -10.93
CA SER A 33 -16.03 -7.61 -11.72
C SER A 33 -16.21 -8.59 -12.89
N ARG A 34 -17.29 -9.36 -12.92
CA ARG A 34 -17.50 -10.47 -13.87
C ARG A 34 -17.13 -10.14 -15.30
N PRO A 35 -17.56 -9.01 -15.90
CA PRO A 35 -17.23 -8.70 -17.30
C PRO A 35 -15.73 -8.49 -17.51
N THR A 36 -15.08 -7.67 -16.69
CA THR A 36 -13.67 -7.29 -16.82
C THR A 36 -12.74 -8.44 -16.41
N ARG A 37 -13.11 -9.17 -15.33
CA ARG A 37 -12.35 -10.31 -14.85
C ARG A 37 -12.38 -11.46 -15.86
N THR A 38 -13.52 -11.77 -16.47
CA THR A 38 -13.63 -12.81 -17.50
C THR A 38 -12.71 -12.50 -18.69
N GLN A 39 -12.70 -11.24 -19.16
CA GLN A 39 -11.81 -10.83 -20.25
C GLN A 39 -10.34 -10.93 -19.86
N TYR A 40 -10.00 -10.52 -18.64
CA TYR A 40 -8.64 -10.63 -18.12
C TYR A 40 -8.19 -12.09 -18.06
N LEU A 41 -8.97 -12.97 -17.43
CA LEU A 41 -8.65 -14.39 -17.32
C LEU A 41 -8.56 -15.10 -18.66
N ALA A 42 -9.40 -14.72 -19.65
CA ALA A 42 -9.30 -15.26 -21.01
C ALA A 42 -7.95 -14.94 -21.66
N ARG A 43 -7.46 -13.69 -21.51
CA ARG A 43 -6.12 -13.28 -21.99
C ARG A 43 -5.00 -14.03 -21.26
N MET A 44 -5.11 -14.20 -19.94
CA MET A 44 -4.10 -14.96 -19.16
C MET A 44 -4.08 -16.42 -19.57
N LYS A 45 -5.25 -17.04 -19.72
CA LYS A 45 -5.37 -18.43 -20.19
C LYS A 45 -4.73 -18.61 -21.56
N GLN A 46 -5.04 -17.74 -22.53
CA GLN A 46 -4.40 -17.79 -23.84
C GLN A 46 -2.87 -17.71 -23.73
N ALA A 47 -2.35 -16.77 -22.91
CA ALA A 47 -0.92 -16.60 -22.71
C ALA A 47 -0.25 -17.83 -22.07
N ILE A 48 -0.97 -18.53 -21.17
CA ILE A 48 -0.50 -19.78 -20.53
C ILE A 48 -0.50 -20.93 -21.55
N GLU A 49 -1.54 -21.05 -22.38
CA GLU A 49 -1.67 -22.09 -23.40
C GLU A 49 -0.60 -21.98 -24.51
N GLU A 50 -0.13 -20.76 -24.80
CA GLU A 50 0.97 -20.52 -25.71
C GLU A 50 2.33 -21.01 -25.15
N GLY A 51 2.41 -21.32 -23.86
CA GLY A 51 3.59 -21.83 -23.16
C GLY A 51 4.64 -20.76 -22.85
N PRO A 52 5.85 -21.18 -22.42
CA PRO A 52 6.91 -20.27 -22.03
C PRO A 52 7.31 -19.31 -23.16
N ARG A 53 7.17 -18.00 -22.93
CA ARG A 53 7.43 -16.96 -23.94
C ARG A 53 8.84 -17.02 -24.53
N ARG A 54 9.81 -17.41 -23.73
CA ARG A 54 11.20 -17.57 -24.15
C ARG A 54 11.37 -18.57 -25.30
N ALA A 55 10.53 -19.61 -25.36
CA ALA A 55 10.57 -20.61 -26.44
C ALA A 55 10.19 -20.03 -27.81
N HIS A 56 9.51 -18.88 -27.87
CA HIS A 56 9.12 -18.21 -29.11
C HIS A 56 10.17 -17.21 -29.61
N LEU A 57 11.25 -16.97 -28.86
CA LEU A 57 12.33 -16.07 -29.28
C LEU A 57 13.20 -16.69 -30.39
N SER A 58 13.48 -15.92 -31.44
CA SER A 58 14.42 -16.33 -32.46
C SER A 58 15.84 -16.50 -31.90
N CYS A 59 16.72 -17.21 -32.60
CA CYS A 59 18.13 -17.35 -32.21
C CYS A 59 18.82 -15.99 -32.05
N GLY A 60 18.50 -15.01 -32.90
CA GLY A 60 19.03 -13.65 -32.79
C GLY A 60 18.55 -12.95 -31.51
N ASN A 61 17.25 -13.04 -31.17
CA ASN A 61 16.71 -12.48 -29.94
C ASN A 61 17.38 -13.11 -28.71
N GLN A 62 17.51 -14.44 -28.67
CA GLN A 62 18.18 -15.14 -27.57
C GLN A 62 19.64 -14.74 -27.43
N ALA A 63 20.37 -14.65 -28.56
CA ALA A 63 21.78 -14.24 -28.57
C ALA A 63 21.97 -12.84 -27.96
N HIS A 64 21.10 -11.89 -28.32
CA HIS A 64 21.11 -10.54 -27.69
C HIS A 64 20.76 -10.56 -26.20
N ALA A 65 19.71 -11.29 -25.83
CA ALA A 65 19.23 -11.34 -24.43
C ALA A 65 20.26 -11.97 -23.47
N TYR A 66 21.04 -12.95 -23.95
CA TYR A 66 21.95 -13.74 -23.10
C TYR A 66 23.42 -13.38 -23.26
N ALA A 67 23.77 -12.45 -24.15
CA ALA A 67 25.17 -12.10 -24.48
C ALA A 67 26.01 -11.75 -23.23
N ALA A 68 25.44 -11.04 -22.27
CA ALA A 68 26.14 -10.58 -21.07
C ALA A 68 26.06 -11.55 -19.86
N MET A 69 25.51 -12.76 -20.03
CA MET A 69 25.30 -13.69 -18.91
C MET A 69 26.54 -14.57 -18.59
N GLY A 70 27.61 -14.43 -19.32
CA GLY A 70 28.81 -15.27 -19.11
C GLY A 70 28.49 -16.76 -19.31
N GLY A 71 28.90 -17.60 -18.37
CA GLY A 71 28.66 -19.05 -18.42
C GLY A 71 27.19 -19.47 -18.27
N ASP A 72 26.33 -18.63 -17.69
CA ASP A 72 24.90 -18.95 -17.50
C ASP A 72 24.14 -19.06 -18.83
N LYS A 73 24.64 -18.41 -19.92
CA LYS A 73 24.01 -18.45 -21.23
C LYS A 73 23.91 -19.85 -21.84
N ASP A 74 24.88 -20.71 -21.56
CA ASP A 74 24.93 -22.07 -22.16
C ASP A 74 23.77 -22.94 -21.64
N ALA A 75 23.37 -22.75 -20.38
CA ALA A 75 22.22 -23.42 -19.80
C ALA A 75 20.87 -22.95 -20.39
N LEU A 76 20.78 -21.67 -20.75
CA LEU A 76 19.58 -21.09 -21.37
C LEU A 76 19.44 -21.46 -22.85
N VAL A 77 20.53 -21.39 -23.60
CA VAL A 77 20.57 -21.80 -25.03
C VAL A 77 20.22 -23.27 -25.17
N ALA A 78 20.64 -24.11 -24.22
CA ALA A 78 20.30 -25.52 -24.20
C ALA A 78 18.87 -25.81 -23.72
N GLU A 79 18.10 -24.78 -23.35
CA GLU A 79 16.72 -24.87 -22.80
C GLU A 79 16.61 -25.75 -21.53
N ARG A 80 17.71 -25.86 -20.78
CA ARG A 80 17.80 -26.73 -19.60
C ARG A 80 17.46 -26.01 -18.30
N ALA A 81 17.58 -24.68 -18.28
CA ALA A 81 17.43 -23.85 -17.10
C ALA A 81 16.24 -22.90 -17.24
N ALA A 82 15.51 -22.69 -16.16
CA ALA A 82 14.58 -21.57 -16.04
C ALA A 82 15.35 -20.24 -15.87
N ASN A 83 14.81 -19.14 -16.38
CA ASN A 83 15.37 -17.80 -16.25
C ASN A 83 14.46 -16.89 -15.42
N LEU A 84 14.97 -16.40 -14.29
CA LEU A 84 14.28 -15.51 -13.38
C LEU A 84 14.56 -14.05 -13.71
N GLY A 85 13.52 -13.26 -13.96
CA GLY A 85 13.62 -11.82 -14.12
C GLY A 85 13.65 -11.10 -12.76
N ILE A 86 14.60 -10.20 -12.56
CA ILE A 86 14.68 -9.35 -11.36
C ILE A 86 14.29 -7.93 -11.76
N VAL A 87 13.15 -7.45 -11.25
CA VAL A 87 12.73 -6.04 -11.35
C VAL A 87 13.03 -5.37 -10.02
N THR A 88 13.90 -4.36 -10.01
CA THR A 88 14.37 -3.75 -8.77
C THR A 88 14.08 -2.26 -8.71
N ALA A 89 13.69 -1.79 -7.52
CA ALA A 89 13.56 -0.37 -7.21
C ALA A 89 14.77 0.16 -6.42
N TYR A 90 15.95 -0.45 -6.56
CA TYR A 90 17.17 0.02 -5.91
C TYR A 90 17.41 1.51 -6.16
N ASN A 91 17.79 2.19 -5.09
CA ASN A 91 18.09 3.62 -5.10
C ASN A 91 18.91 3.99 -3.86
N ASP A 92 20.05 4.63 -4.05
CA ASP A 92 20.93 5.07 -2.95
C ASP A 92 20.33 6.21 -2.10
N MET A 93 19.55 7.08 -2.73
CA MET A 93 18.98 8.26 -2.08
C MET A 93 17.88 7.88 -1.07
N LEU A 94 17.20 6.77 -1.28
CA LEU A 94 16.03 6.37 -0.49
C LEU A 94 16.40 5.22 0.46
N SER A 95 16.42 5.50 1.75
CA SER A 95 16.76 4.52 2.79
C SER A 95 16.02 3.19 2.67
N ALA A 96 14.75 3.24 2.26
CA ALA A 96 13.91 2.06 2.08
C ALA A 96 14.38 1.13 0.95
N HIS A 97 15.05 1.68 -0.08
CA HIS A 97 15.42 0.96 -1.31
C HIS A 97 16.91 0.67 -1.40
N GLN A 98 17.73 1.35 -0.60
CA GLN A 98 19.17 1.13 -0.56
C GLN A 98 19.54 -0.34 -0.29
N PRO A 99 18.87 -1.11 0.59
CA PRO A 99 19.22 -2.52 0.81
C PRO A 99 19.16 -3.40 -0.44
N PHE A 100 18.39 -3.01 -1.46
CA PHE A 100 18.27 -3.78 -2.70
C PHE A 100 19.55 -3.78 -3.56
N GLU A 101 20.58 -3.01 -3.21
CA GLU A 101 21.89 -3.02 -3.89
C GLU A 101 22.45 -4.43 -4.03
N THR A 102 22.44 -5.20 -2.98
CA THR A 102 23.08 -6.52 -2.91
C THR A 102 22.15 -7.68 -3.31
N TYR A 103 20.83 -7.49 -3.26
CA TYR A 103 19.86 -8.57 -3.49
C TYR A 103 19.97 -9.25 -4.86
N PRO A 104 20.23 -8.54 -5.99
CA PRO A 104 20.40 -9.20 -7.27
C PRO A 104 21.49 -10.26 -7.28
N GLN A 105 22.60 -10.07 -6.55
CA GLN A 105 23.68 -11.05 -6.49
C GLN A 105 23.29 -12.27 -5.65
N ILE A 106 22.58 -12.06 -4.52
CA ILE A 106 22.03 -13.14 -3.69
C ILE A 106 21.06 -13.99 -4.51
N ILE A 107 20.16 -13.36 -5.27
CA ILE A 107 19.15 -14.03 -6.11
C ILE A 107 19.82 -14.83 -7.23
N LYS A 108 20.81 -14.26 -7.93
CA LYS A 108 21.56 -14.96 -8.97
C LYS A 108 22.31 -16.18 -8.42
N SER A 109 22.92 -16.05 -7.24
CA SER A 109 23.57 -17.18 -6.57
C SER A 109 22.56 -18.27 -6.21
N ALA A 110 21.43 -17.90 -5.60
CA ALA A 110 20.38 -18.83 -5.23
C ALA A 110 19.77 -19.57 -6.44
N ALA A 111 19.63 -18.89 -7.58
CA ALA A 111 19.18 -19.53 -8.83
C ALA A 111 20.18 -20.57 -9.34
N ARG A 112 21.48 -20.24 -9.36
CA ARG A 112 22.53 -21.18 -9.82
C ARG A 112 22.63 -22.44 -8.95
N GLU A 113 22.38 -22.34 -7.65
CA GLU A 113 22.41 -23.50 -6.74
C GLU A 113 21.39 -24.58 -7.10
N ILE A 114 20.29 -24.21 -7.75
CA ILE A 114 19.27 -25.15 -8.21
C ILE A 114 19.31 -25.37 -9.73
N GLY A 115 20.41 -24.99 -10.40
CA GLY A 115 20.60 -25.18 -11.83
C GLY A 115 19.78 -24.25 -12.72
N ALA A 116 19.29 -23.13 -12.19
CA ALA A 116 18.56 -22.09 -12.90
C ALA A 116 19.43 -20.83 -13.09
N THR A 117 18.88 -19.83 -13.77
CA THR A 117 19.55 -18.55 -14.00
C THR A 117 18.68 -17.37 -13.57
N ALA A 118 19.30 -16.20 -13.38
CA ALA A 118 18.58 -14.97 -13.10
C ALA A 118 19.26 -13.76 -13.74
N GLN A 119 18.45 -12.82 -14.23
CA GLN A 119 18.94 -11.55 -14.80
C GLN A 119 18.18 -10.38 -14.19
N VAL A 120 18.88 -9.26 -13.99
CA VAL A 120 18.19 -8.00 -13.74
C VAL A 120 17.48 -7.59 -15.03
N ALA A 121 16.16 -7.64 -15.02
CA ALA A 121 15.32 -7.27 -16.16
C ALA A 121 15.26 -5.75 -16.35
N GLY A 122 15.31 -5.01 -15.26
CA GLY A 122 15.33 -3.55 -15.26
C GLY A 122 15.21 -2.97 -13.86
N GLY A 123 15.52 -1.67 -13.74
CA GLY A 123 15.24 -0.83 -12.59
C GLY A 123 13.95 -0.04 -12.82
N VAL A 124 13.20 0.19 -11.75
CA VAL A 124 12.08 1.12 -11.75
C VAL A 124 12.45 2.35 -10.91
N PRO A 125 11.94 3.54 -11.25
CA PRO A 125 12.14 4.71 -10.41
C PRO A 125 11.46 4.49 -9.06
N ALA A 126 11.97 5.15 -8.02
CA ALA A 126 11.33 5.18 -6.72
C ALA A 126 11.21 6.63 -6.25
N MET A 127 10.06 6.99 -5.68
CA MET A 127 9.83 8.30 -5.07
C MET A 127 9.39 8.09 -3.61
N CYS A 128 10.10 8.75 -2.70
CA CYS A 128 9.78 8.71 -1.28
C CYS A 128 9.04 9.98 -0.88
N ASP A 129 7.82 9.85 -0.39
CA ASP A 129 7.02 10.99 0.07
C ASP A 129 7.69 11.72 1.26
N GLY A 130 8.49 11.00 2.06
CA GLY A 130 9.28 11.64 3.12
C GLY A 130 10.31 12.64 2.60
N VAL A 131 10.91 12.40 1.43
CA VAL A 131 11.87 13.30 0.77
C VAL A 131 11.18 14.45 0.06
N THR A 132 10.06 14.18 -0.61
CA THR A 132 9.34 15.18 -1.43
C THR A 132 8.27 15.95 -0.66
N GLN A 133 8.08 15.65 0.63
CA GLN A 133 7.03 16.23 1.45
C GLN A 133 7.17 17.75 1.57
N GLY A 134 6.08 18.48 1.25
CA GLY A 134 6.09 19.94 1.23
C GLY A 134 6.88 20.56 0.07
N GLN A 135 7.34 19.75 -0.89
CA GLN A 135 8.00 20.19 -2.11
C GLN A 135 7.07 20.02 -3.32
N VAL A 136 7.28 20.81 -4.35
CA VAL A 136 6.52 20.72 -5.62
C VAL A 136 6.61 19.33 -6.24
N GLY A 137 7.74 18.62 -6.09
CA GLY A 137 7.92 17.25 -6.58
C GLY A 137 6.92 16.24 -6.01
N MET A 138 6.26 16.55 -4.89
CA MET A 138 5.19 15.70 -4.34
C MET A 138 4.00 15.55 -5.30
N GLU A 139 3.76 16.48 -6.20
CA GLU A 139 2.71 16.41 -7.21
C GLU A 139 2.92 15.25 -8.21
N LEU A 140 4.15 14.76 -8.35
CA LEU A 140 4.48 13.61 -9.20
C LEU A 140 4.38 12.28 -8.46
N SER A 141 4.23 12.31 -7.14
CA SER A 141 4.33 11.11 -6.30
C SER A 141 3.27 10.05 -6.65
N LEU A 142 1.99 10.42 -6.79
CA LEU A 142 0.94 9.45 -7.15
C LEU A 142 1.17 8.89 -8.55
N PHE A 143 1.56 9.72 -9.50
CA PHE A 143 1.83 9.31 -10.89
C PHE A 143 3.07 8.42 -11.01
N SER A 144 4.01 8.49 -10.05
CA SER A 144 5.16 7.57 -10.03
C SER A 144 4.73 6.11 -9.93
N ARG A 145 3.58 5.80 -9.31
CA ARG A 145 3.00 4.46 -9.26
C ARG A 145 2.75 3.90 -10.67
N ASP A 146 2.09 4.69 -11.50
CA ASP A 146 1.76 4.32 -12.87
C ASP A 146 3.01 4.27 -13.76
N THR A 147 3.96 5.19 -13.55
CA THR A 147 5.28 5.15 -14.20
C THR A 147 6.06 3.88 -13.85
N ILE A 148 6.03 3.45 -12.59
CA ILE A 148 6.65 2.20 -12.13
C ILE A 148 6.01 1.00 -12.83
N ALA A 149 4.68 0.97 -12.94
CA ALA A 149 3.96 -0.08 -13.66
C ALA A 149 4.40 -0.15 -15.14
N LEU A 150 4.50 1.00 -15.82
CA LEU A 150 4.99 1.09 -17.20
C LEU A 150 6.44 0.63 -17.33
N ALA A 151 7.34 1.09 -16.45
CA ALA A 151 8.75 0.73 -16.49
C ALA A 151 8.97 -0.79 -16.26
N ALA A 152 8.28 -1.37 -15.28
CA ALA A 152 8.31 -2.82 -15.06
C ALA A 152 7.70 -3.59 -16.24
N GLY A 153 6.62 -3.06 -16.83
CA GLY A 153 6.01 -3.61 -18.04
C GLY A 153 6.99 -3.65 -19.23
N ILE A 154 7.77 -2.59 -19.46
CA ILE A 154 8.81 -2.57 -20.49
C ILE A 154 9.85 -3.68 -20.22
N ALA A 155 10.31 -3.81 -18.96
CA ALA A 155 11.29 -4.82 -18.60
C ALA A 155 10.80 -6.25 -18.90
N LEU A 156 9.56 -6.58 -18.52
CA LEU A 156 8.96 -7.90 -18.71
C LEU A 156 8.56 -8.19 -20.15
N SER A 157 8.25 -7.16 -20.97
CA SER A 157 7.84 -7.32 -22.37
C SER A 157 8.91 -7.89 -23.28
N HIS A 158 10.16 -8.01 -22.82
CA HIS A 158 11.22 -8.72 -23.54
C HIS A 158 10.99 -10.23 -23.67
N ASN A 159 10.05 -10.80 -22.91
CA ASN A 159 9.65 -12.21 -22.98
C ASN A 159 10.79 -13.23 -22.75
N THR A 160 11.81 -12.84 -21.98
CA THR A 160 13.00 -13.67 -21.73
C THR A 160 12.95 -14.45 -20.41
N PHE A 161 11.87 -14.29 -19.64
CA PHE A 161 11.77 -14.82 -18.29
C PHE A 161 10.66 -15.87 -18.15
N ASP A 162 10.90 -16.86 -17.32
CA ASP A 162 9.96 -17.91 -16.95
C ASP A 162 9.21 -17.57 -15.64
N SER A 163 9.78 -16.68 -14.84
CA SER A 163 9.17 -16.07 -13.64
C SER A 163 9.83 -14.72 -13.33
N ALA A 164 9.27 -13.97 -12.39
CA ALA A 164 9.82 -12.70 -11.96
C ALA A 164 9.90 -12.59 -10.43
N VAL A 165 10.89 -11.86 -9.94
CA VAL A 165 10.90 -11.32 -8.58
C VAL A 165 10.89 -9.80 -8.62
N PHE A 166 10.11 -9.20 -7.72
CA PHE A 166 9.96 -7.77 -7.60
C PHE A 166 10.55 -7.29 -6.28
N LEU A 167 11.62 -6.48 -6.38
CA LEU A 167 12.28 -5.87 -5.24
C LEU A 167 11.72 -4.47 -5.06
N GLY A 168 10.75 -4.34 -4.18
CA GLY A 168 10.05 -3.08 -3.94
C GLY A 168 9.45 -2.99 -2.55
N VAL A 169 9.53 -1.80 -1.99
CA VAL A 169 8.90 -1.38 -0.74
C VAL A 169 8.28 0.00 -0.94
N CYS A 170 7.76 0.62 0.10
CA CYS A 170 7.26 1.99 0.06
C CYS A 170 5.90 2.21 -0.63
N ASP A 171 5.51 3.48 -0.72
CA ASP A 171 4.12 3.90 -0.96
C ASP A 171 3.58 3.55 -2.33
N LYS A 172 4.30 3.95 -3.39
CA LYS A 172 3.85 3.83 -4.79
C LYS A 172 4.52 2.68 -5.51
N ILE A 173 5.68 2.25 -4.98
CA ILE A 173 6.52 1.25 -5.65
C ILE A 173 5.81 -0.11 -5.64
N VAL A 174 5.37 -0.56 -4.47
CA VAL A 174 4.65 -1.84 -4.35
C VAL A 174 3.39 -1.86 -5.21
N PRO A 175 2.46 -0.88 -5.11
CA PRO A 175 1.28 -0.86 -5.98
C PRO A 175 1.62 -0.84 -7.47
N GLY A 176 2.60 -0.05 -7.90
CA GLY A 176 3.02 -0.01 -9.31
C GLY A 176 3.57 -1.35 -9.80
N LEU A 177 4.39 -2.02 -8.98
CA LEU A 177 4.90 -3.35 -9.29
C LEU A 177 3.79 -4.41 -9.32
N VAL A 178 2.80 -4.34 -8.40
CA VAL A 178 1.63 -5.24 -8.42
C VAL A 178 0.79 -5.03 -9.67
N MET A 179 0.57 -3.77 -10.09
CA MET A 179 -0.14 -3.46 -11.33
C MET A 179 0.56 -4.08 -12.54
N SER A 180 1.90 -3.99 -12.60
CA SER A 180 2.67 -4.65 -13.67
C SER A 180 2.59 -6.18 -13.57
N ALA A 181 2.79 -6.77 -12.39
CA ALA A 181 2.68 -8.21 -12.18
C ALA A 181 1.30 -8.75 -12.59
N ALA A 182 0.22 -8.03 -12.24
CA ALA A 182 -1.14 -8.37 -12.66
C ALA A 182 -1.33 -8.29 -14.17
N THR A 183 -0.76 -7.28 -14.83
CA THR A 183 -0.79 -7.15 -16.29
C THR A 183 -0.10 -8.34 -16.99
N PHE A 184 0.98 -8.84 -16.42
CA PHE A 184 1.68 -10.07 -16.83
C PHE A 184 1.21 -11.28 -16.00
N GLY A 185 -0.06 -11.36 -15.69
CA GLY A 185 -0.64 -12.31 -14.77
C GLY A 185 -0.41 -13.80 -15.09
N TYR A 186 -0.03 -14.13 -16.31
CA TYR A 186 0.38 -15.47 -16.71
C TYR A 186 1.78 -15.85 -16.18
N LEU A 187 2.59 -14.87 -15.75
CA LEU A 187 3.96 -15.07 -15.27
C LEU A 187 3.95 -15.25 -13.75
N PRO A 188 4.49 -16.36 -13.21
CA PRO A 188 4.70 -16.51 -11.78
C PRO A 188 5.58 -15.40 -11.23
N SER A 189 5.19 -14.82 -10.09
CA SER A 189 5.91 -13.68 -9.53
C SER A 189 5.92 -13.71 -8.00
N VAL A 190 7.08 -13.41 -7.41
CA VAL A 190 7.26 -13.30 -5.96
C VAL A 190 7.80 -11.91 -5.62
N PHE A 191 7.23 -11.30 -4.59
CA PHE A 191 7.70 -10.02 -4.08
C PHE A 191 8.69 -10.23 -2.93
N ILE A 192 9.78 -9.47 -2.91
CA ILE A 192 10.83 -9.59 -1.89
C ILE A 192 11.01 -8.24 -1.21
N PRO A 193 10.63 -8.10 0.08
CA PRO A 193 10.77 -6.85 0.82
C PRO A 193 12.20 -6.63 1.32
N ALA A 194 12.57 -5.37 1.51
CA ALA A 194 13.79 -5.01 2.24
C ALA A 194 13.60 -5.09 3.76
N GLY A 195 12.43 -4.71 4.24
CA GLY A 195 12.12 -4.64 5.68
C GLY A 195 12.34 -3.25 6.29
N PRO A 196 11.91 -3.03 7.54
CA PRO A 196 12.05 -1.76 8.24
C PRO A 196 13.48 -1.55 8.76
N MET A 197 13.89 -0.26 8.85
CA MET A 197 15.08 0.11 9.61
C MET A 197 14.88 -0.21 11.11
N SER A 198 15.95 -0.22 11.89
CA SER A 198 15.85 -0.36 13.35
C SER A 198 15.08 0.83 13.96
N SER A 199 14.51 0.62 15.15
CA SER A 199 13.78 1.67 15.88
C SER A 199 14.74 2.80 16.27
N GLY A 200 14.32 4.04 15.99
CA GLY A 200 15.06 5.24 16.33
C GLY A 200 14.41 6.01 17.48
N LEU A 201 14.42 7.36 17.39
CA LEU A 201 13.76 8.22 18.38
C LEU A 201 12.29 7.82 18.56
N PRO A 202 11.78 7.68 19.80
CA PRO A 202 10.38 7.37 20.08
C PRO A 202 9.39 8.33 19.37
N ASN A 203 8.27 7.79 18.91
CA ASN A 203 7.31 8.56 18.10
C ASN A 203 6.66 9.73 18.85
N ASP A 204 6.46 9.62 20.16
CA ASP A 204 5.96 10.69 21.01
C ASP A 204 6.97 11.83 21.17
N GLU A 205 8.25 11.51 21.36
CA GLU A 205 9.33 12.50 21.42
C GLU A 205 9.47 13.25 20.09
N LYS A 206 9.48 12.52 18.98
CA LYS A 206 9.49 13.13 17.63
C LYS A 206 8.29 14.05 17.40
N ALA A 207 7.08 13.59 17.77
CA ALA A 207 5.86 14.37 17.63
C ALA A 207 5.90 15.63 18.50
N LEU A 208 6.45 15.55 19.70
CA LEU A 208 6.63 16.68 20.60
C LEU A 208 7.56 17.74 19.99
N VAL A 209 8.74 17.34 19.49
CA VAL A 209 9.70 18.27 18.85
C VAL A 209 9.08 18.96 17.63
N ARG A 210 8.33 18.23 16.79
CA ARG A 210 7.60 18.80 15.65
C ARG A 210 6.56 19.84 16.08
N LYS A 211 5.85 19.57 17.17
CA LYS A 211 4.85 20.50 17.73
C LYS A 211 5.54 21.75 18.29
N GLN A 212 6.61 21.59 19.06
CA GLN A 212 7.40 22.70 19.60
C GLN A 212 8.03 23.57 18.50
N PHE A 213 8.46 22.95 17.39
CA PHE A 213 8.92 23.69 16.23
C PHE A 213 7.78 24.49 15.57
N ALA A 214 6.60 23.88 15.41
CA ALA A 214 5.43 24.55 14.83
C ALA A 214 4.95 25.74 15.68
N THR A 215 5.14 25.71 17.01
CA THR A 215 4.79 26.79 17.94
C THR A 215 5.95 27.78 18.16
N GLY A 216 7.14 27.53 17.58
CA GLY A 216 8.32 28.41 17.72
C GLY A 216 9.07 28.22 19.04
N GLU A 217 8.79 27.18 19.82
CA GLU A 217 9.47 26.89 21.08
C GLU A 217 10.89 26.32 20.86
N VAL A 218 11.12 25.62 19.75
CA VAL A 218 12.43 25.09 19.35
C VAL A 218 12.82 25.54 17.94
N GLY A 219 14.11 25.61 17.66
CA GLY A 219 14.67 25.98 16.37
C GLY A 219 14.85 24.80 15.41
N ARG A 220 15.29 25.12 14.18
CA ARG A 220 15.53 24.16 13.10
C ARG A 220 16.53 23.06 13.50
N ASP A 221 17.56 23.39 14.26
CA ASP A 221 18.61 22.43 14.64
C ASP A 221 18.05 21.30 15.54
N ALA A 222 17.18 21.65 16.49
CA ALA A 222 16.51 20.66 17.34
C ALA A 222 15.57 19.75 16.52
N LEU A 223 14.83 20.33 15.57
CA LEU A 223 14.00 19.56 14.68
C LEU A 223 14.84 18.62 13.80
N MET A 224 15.92 19.11 13.20
CA MET A 224 16.83 18.31 12.37
C MET A 224 17.43 17.15 13.16
N ALA A 225 17.90 17.40 14.39
CA ALA A 225 18.45 16.36 15.25
C ALA A 225 17.43 15.24 15.55
N ALA A 226 16.17 15.60 15.85
CA ALA A 226 15.10 14.64 16.10
C ALA A 226 14.73 13.84 14.84
N GLU A 227 14.67 14.48 13.66
CA GLU A 227 14.41 13.81 12.39
C GLU A 227 15.53 12.83 12.04
N MET A 228 16.80 13.23 12.17
CA MET A 228 17.96 12.35 11.90
C MET A 228 18.02 11.17 12.89
N ALA A 229 17.65 11.37 14.14
CA ALA A 229 17.56 10.29 15.13
C ALA A 229 16.39 9.32 14.85
N SER A 230 15.39 9.75 14.10
CA SER A 230 14.23 8.94 13.72
C SER A 230 14.45 8.18 12.40
N TYR A 231 15.24 8.72 11.48
CA TYR A 231 15.53 8.15 10.15
C TYR A 231 17.05 8.01 10.00
N HIS A 232 17.62 6.95 10.57
CA HIS A 232 19.05 6.85 10.85
C HIS A 232 19.75 5.68 10.15
N GLY A 233 19.03 4.87 9.35
CA GLY A 233 19.61 3.69 8.70
C GLY A 233 18.88 3.25 7.44
N ALA A 234 19.37 2.17 6.85
CA ALA A 234 18.76 1.53 5.71
C ALA A 234 17.48 0.78 6.12
N GLY A 235 16.48 0.74 5.24
CA GLY A 235 15.19 0.12 5.48
C GLY A 235 14.02 1.10 5.41
N THR A 236 12.79 0.58 5.47
CA THR A 236 11.57 1.42 5.47
C THR A 236 11.45 2.21 6.77
N CYS A 237 10.74 3.34 6.72
CA CYS A 237 10.35 4.06 7.93
C CYS A 237 9.61 3.14 8.89
N THR A 238 9.81 3.32 10.21
CA THR A 238 9.25 2.42 11.22
C THR A 238 7.81 2.72 11.63
N PHE A 239 7.25 3.89 11.27
CA PHE A 239 5.83 4.16 11.52
C PHE A 239 4.93 3.37 10.56
N TYR A 240 3.68 3.09 10.99
CA TYR A 240 2.73 2.30 10.21
C TYR A 240 1.97 3.18 9.20
N GLY A 241 2.73 3.78 8.27
CA GLY A 241 2.21 4.51 7.12
C GLY A 241 1.97 3.61 5.91
N THR A 242 1.90 4.21 4.72
CA THR A 242 1.58 3.49 3.48
C THR A 242 2.66 2.47 3.13
N ALA A 243 3.94 2.77 3.38
CA ALA A 243 5.05 1.86 3.14
C ALA A 243 4.83 0.51 3.84
N ASN A 244 4.62 0.51 5.15
CA ASN A 244 4.43 -0.71 5.92
C ASN A 244 3.05 -1.35 5.73
N SER A 245 2.03 -0.54 5.41
CA SER A 245 0.71 -1.08 5.03
C SER A 245 0.77 -1.86 3.73
N ASN A 246 1.59 -1.44 2.75
CA ASN A 246 1.83 -2.21 1.54
C ASN A 246 2.56 -3.53 1.84
N GLN A 247 3.51 -3.54 2.78
CA GLN A 247 4.18 -4.78 3.19
C GLN A 247 3.19 -5.78 3.82
N MET A 248 2.29 -5.29 4.66
CA MET A 248 1.18 -6.07 5.21
C MET A 248 0.31 -6.65 4.09
N LEU A 249 -0.08 -5.84 3.10
CA LEU A 249 -0.87 -6.32 1.96
C LEU A 249 -0.22 -7.49 1.25
N MET A 250 1.09 -7.45 1.02
CA MET A 250 1.79 -8.50 0.30
C MET A 250 1.71 -9.87 1.00
N GLU A 251 1.64 -9.90 2.33
CA GLU A 251 1.39 -11.15 3.06
C GLU A 251 -0.08 -11.56 3.02
N PHE A 252 -1.01 -10.64 3.29
CA PHE A 252 -2.44 -10.92 3.25
C PHE A 252 -2.95 -11.33 1.87
N MET A 253 -2.29 -10.88 0.81
CA MET A 253 -2.60 -11.23 -0.57
C MET A 253 -1.74 -12.39 -1.10
N GLY A 254 -0.87 -12.97 -0.28
CA GLY A 254 -0.09 -14.16 -0.63
C GLY A 254 1.04 -13.93 -1.64
N LEU A 255 1.62 -12.74 -1.72
CA LEU A 255 2.67 -12.36 -2.68
C LEU A 255 4.09 -12.33 -2.08
N HIS A 256 4.24 -12.17 -0.76
CA HIS A 256 5.50 -12.38 -0.02
C HIS A 256 5.61 -13.83 0.46
N LEU A 257 6.81 -14.24 0.87
CA LEU A 257 6.92 -15.42 1.74
C LEU A 257 6.37 -15.09 3.13
N PRO A 258 5.78 -16.07 3.85
CA PRO A 258 5.20 -15.85 5.16
C PRO A 258 6.19 -15.23 6.16
N GLY A 259 5.77 -14.18 6.86
CA GLY A 259 6.55 -13.49 7.88
C GLY A 259 7.73 -12.65 7.36
N ALA A 260 7.87 -12.49 6.04
CA ALA A 260 9.02 -11.79 5.46
C ALA A 260 8.95 -10.26 5.60
N SER A 261 7.77 -9.67 5.75
CA SER A 261 7.53 -8.24 5.58
C SER A 261 8.31 -7.35 6.54
N PHE A 262 8.40 -7.73 7.81
CA PHE A 262 9.00 -6.90 8.86
C PHE A 262 10.31 -7.47 9.45
N VAL A 263 10.92 -8.43 8.78
CA VAL A 263 12.30 -8.81 9.07
C VAL A 263 13.22 -7.67 8.63
N PRO A 264 14.17 -7.21 9.46
CA PRO A 264 15.11 -6.14 9.10
C PRO A 264 15.88 -6.42 7.81
N PRO A 265 16.38 -5.37 7.10
CA PRO A 265 17.05 -5.53 5.81
C PRO A 265 18.41 -6.26 5.87
N GLU A 266 19.00 -6.34 7.03
CA GLU A 266 20.31 -6.97 7.28
C GLU A 266 20.16 -8.26 8.08
N GLY A 267 21.17 -9.13 7.97
CA GLY A 267 21.29 -10.37 8.74
C GLY A 267 20.88 -11.63 7.98
N ASP A 268 21.30 -12.75 8.57
CA ASP A 268 21.21 -14.08 7.94
C ASP A 268 19.78 -14.51 7.61
N LEU A 269 18.80 -14.11 8.44
CA LEU A 269 17.40 -14.44 8.19
C LEU A 269 16.87 -13.73 6.95
N ARG A 270 17.21 -12.45 6.76
CA ARG A 270 16.82 -11.70 5.54
C ARG A 270 17.47 -12.31 4.29
N GLU A 271 18.75 -12.66 4.35
CA GLU A 271 19.42 -13.32 3.24
C GLU A 271 18.76 -14.67 2.92
N ALA A 272 18.49 -15.49 3.93
CA ALA A 272 17.84 -16.80 3.75
C ALA A 272 16.44 -16.66 3.13
N LEU A 273 15.64 -15.67 3.56
CA LEU A 273 14.34 -15.36 2.95
C LEU A 273 14.47 -14.92 1.50
N THR A 274 15.44 -14.08 1.17
CA THR A 274 15.70 -13.59 -0.20
C THR A 274 16.09 -14.75 -1.12
N ARG A 275 16.99 -15.63 -0.68
CA ARG A 275 17.41 -16.85 -1.40
C ARG A 275 16.23 -17.78 -1.65
N THR A 276 15.45 -18.04 -0.59
CA THR A 276 14.29 -18.95 -0.68
C THR A 276 13.19 -18.37 -1.57
N ALA A 277 12.96 -17.06 -1.54
CA ALA A 277 12.00 -16.41 -2.44
C ALA A 277 12.39 -16.53 -3.91
N ALA A 278 13.68 -16.40 -4.24
CA ALA A 278 14.20 -16.62 -5.59
C ALA A 278 14.02 -18.07 -6.05
N GLN A 279 14.36 -19.04 -5.19
CA GLN A 279 14.17 -20.47 -5.48
C GLN A 279 12.69 -20.83 -5.60
N ARG A 280 11.81 -20.22 -4.78
CA ARG A 280 10.37 -20.40 -4.86
C ARG A 280 9.81 -19.86 -6.18
N ALA A 281 10.22 -18.67 -6.60
CA ALA A 281 9.80 -18.09 -7.89
C ALA A 281 10.17 -19.01 -9.07
N LEU A 282 11.27 -19.73 -8.98
CA LEU A 282 11.71 -20.71 -9.98
C LEU A 282 10.94 -22.04 -9.88
N ALA A 283 10.55 -22.48 -8.69
CA ALA A 283 9.78 -23.70 -8.48
C ALA A 283 8.34 -23.62 -9.01
N ILE A 284 7.75 -22.42 -8.99
CA ILE A 284 6.36 -22.17 -9.44
C ILE A 284 6.25 -21.79 -10.92
N THR A 285 7.30 -21.95 -11.71
CA THR A 285 7.27 -21.74 -13.17
C THR A 285 6.49 -22.83 -13.90
N ALA A 286 6.12 -22.57 -15.17
CA ALA A 286 5.52 -23.58 -16.04
C ALA A 286 6.46 -24.77 -16.36
N LEU A 287 7.75 -24.65 -16.06
CA LEU A 287 8.75 -25.71 -16.18
C LEU A 287 8.83 -26.57 -14.91
N GLY A 288 8.22 -26.15 -13.82
CA GLY A 288 8.13 -26.86 -12.54
C GLY A 288 6.83 -27.65 -12.38
N ASN A 289 6.65 -28.27 -11.19
CA ASN A 289 5.47 -29.07 -10.88
C ASN A 289 4.37 -28.29 -10.12
N GLU A 290 4.66 -27.03 -9.75
CA GLU A 290 3.79 -26.20 -8.90
C GLU A 290 3.41 -24.90 -9.61
N PHE A 291 3.10 -24.95 -10.89
CA PHE A 291 2.82 -23.74 -11.67
C PHE A 291 1.76 -22.87 -10.97
N THR A 292 2.18 -21.64 -10.61
CA THR A 292 1.33 -20.67 -9.90
C THR A 292 1.50 -19.29 -10.53
N PRO A 293 0.73 -18.98 -11.60
CA PRO A 293 0.77 -17.64 -12.21
C PRO A 293 0.11 -16.60 -11.30
N VAL A 294 0.49 -15.34 -11.44
CA VAL A 294 -0.04 -14.24 -10.61
C VAL A 294 -1.57 -14.13 -10.71
N CYS A 295 -2.17 -14.41 -11.88
CA CYS A 295 -3.61 -14.32 -12.05
C CYS A 295 -4.40 -15.32 -11.18
N ASP A 296 -3.76 -16.37 -10.70
CA ASP A 296 -4.35 -17.33 -9.77
C ASP A 296 -4.19 -16.88 -8.31
N VAL A 297 -3.14 -16.11 -7.99
CA VAL A 297 -2.90 -15.55 -6.65
C VAL A 297 -3.75 -14.31 -6.42
N LEU A 298 -3.81 -13.41 -7.41
CA LEU A 298 -4.57 -12.17 -7.36
C LEU A 298 -6.02 -12.40 -7.82
N ASP A 299 -6.80 -13.07 -6.98
CA ASP A 299 -8.25 -13.20 -7.14
C ASP A 299 -9.01 -12.24 -6.21
N GLU A 300 -10.32 -12.22 -6.29
CA GLU A 300 -11.19 -11.35 -5.50
C GLU A 300 -11.02 -11.61 -3.99
N ARG A 301 -10.78 -12.85 -3.58
CA ARG A 301 -10.57 -13.26 -2.18
C ARG A 301 -9.25 -12.71 -1.64
N ALA A 302 -8.20 -12.70 -2.45
CA ALA A 302 -6.92 -12.11 -2.09
C ALA A 302 -7.04 -10.59 -1.83
N PHE A 303 -7.79 -9.86 -2.67
CA PHE A 303 -8.06 -8.44 -2.44
C PHE A 303 -8.91 -8.20 -1.20
N VAL A 304 -9.93 -9.02 -0.96
CA VAL A 304 -10.74 -8.95 0.27
C VAL A 304 -9.86 -9.20 1.50
N ASN A 305 -9.00 -10.21 1.49
CA ASN A 305 -8.02 -10.44 2.57
C ASN A 305 -7.10 -9.23 2.78
N GLY A 306 -6.64 -8.58 1.70
CA GLY A 306 -5.86 -7.36 1.78
C GLY A 306 -6.60 -6.20 2.46
N ILE A 307 -7.89 -6.00 2.13
CA ILE A 307 -8.74 -4.99 2.79
C ILE A 307 -8.94 -5.33 4.27
N ILE A 308 -9.16 -6.60 4.60
CA ILE A 308 -9.30 -7.06 5.99
C ILE A 308 -8.00 -6.80 6.77
N GLY A 309 -6.84 -7.09 6.19
CA GLY A 309 -5.54 -6.77 6.78
C GLY A 309 -5.38 -5.27 7.05
N LEU A 310 -5.79 -4.42 6.10
CA LEU A 310 -5.81 -2.97 6.27
C LEU A 310 -6.63 -2.53 7.50
N MET A 311 -7.81 -3.12 7.68
CA MET A 311 -8.72 -2.82 8.80
C MET A 311 -8.14 -3.31 10.13
N ALA A 312 -7.73 -4.57 10.19
CA ALA A 312 -7.25 -5.22 11.42
C ALA A 312 -5.98 -4.56 11.97
N THR A 313 -5.13 -4.05 11.07
CA THR A 313 -3.87 -3.39 11.43
C THR A 313 -3.95 -1.87 11.50
N GLY A 314 -5.09 -1.27 11.17
CA GLY A 314 -5.26 0.18 11.17
C GLY A 314 -4.31 0.89 10.21
N GLY A 315 -4.10 0.33 9.03
CA GLY A 315 -3.16 0.82 8.04
C GLY A 315 -3.54 2.16 7.39
N SER A 316 -2.79 2.52 6.37
CA SER A 316 -2.90 3.82 5.69
C SER A 316 -4.15 3.92 4.82
N THR A 317 -4.84 5.07 4.90
CA THR A 317 -5.95 5.41 3.99
C THR A 317 -5.55 5.51 2.52
N ASN A 318 -4.26 5.69 2.20
CA ASN A 318 -3.79 5.70 0.81
C ASN A 318 -4.05 4.35 0.11
N LEU A 319 -4.23 3.25 0.86
CA LEU A 319 -4.61 1.97 0.29
C LEU A 319 -6.03 1.97 -0.32
N VAL A 320 -6.88 2.90 0.09
CA VAL A 320 -8.20 3.12 -0.56
C VAL A 320 -8.05 3.64 -2.00
N LEU A 321 -6.90 4.23 -2.35
CA LEU A 321 -6.54 4.56 -3.73
C LEU A 321 -5.78 3.41 -4.42
N HIS A 322 -4.84 2.80 -3.71
CA HIS A 322 -3.93 1.84 -4.34
C HIS A 322 -4.58 0.48 -4.61
N LEU A 323 -5.41 -0.02 -3.69
CA LEU A 323 -6.11 -1.30 -3.87
C LEU A 323 -7.04 -1.30 -5.10
N PRO A 324 -7.89 -0.28 -5.33
CA PRO A 324 -8.68 -0.22 -6.57
C PRO A 324 -7.83 -0.21 -7.84
N ALA A 325 -6.71 0.52 -7.87
CA ALA A 325 -5.81 0.55 -9.03
C ALA A 325 -5.15 -0.83 -9.28
N MET A 326 -4.66 -1.49 -8.23
CA MET A 326 -4.09 -2.84 -8.33
C MET A 326 -5.15 -3.87 -8.79
N ALA A 327 -6.35 -3.79 -8.23
CA ALA A 327 -7.46 -4.68 -8.58
C ALA A 327 -7.88 -4.53 -10.04
N ARG A 328 -7.96 -3.29 -10.56
CA ARG A 328 -8.28 -3.04 -11.98
C ARG A 328 -7.26 -3.67 -12.92
N ALA A 329 -5.97 -3.65 -12.58
CA ALA A 329 -4.94 -4.34 -13.36
C ALA A 329 -5.17 -5.86 -13.47
N ALA A 330 -5.85 -6.46 -12.48
CA ALA A 330 -6.29 -7.86 -12.46
C ALA A 330 -7.72 -8.05 -12.99
N GLY A 331 -8.36 -7.01 -13.54
CA GLY A 331 -9.74 -7.04 -14.03
C GLY A 331 -10.80 -7.06 -12.92
N ILE A 332 -10.44 -6.71 -11.68
CA ILE A 332 -11.31 -6.69 -10.50
C ILE A 332 -11.69 -5.25 -10.18
N ILE A 333 -12.95 -5.02 -9.80
CA ILE A 333 -13.48 -3.69 -9.47
C ILE A 333 -13.83 -3.65 -7.98
N LEU A 334 -13.12 -2.82 -7.23
CA LEU A 334 -13.41 -2.50 -5.83
C LEU A 334 -14.18 -1.18 -5.73
N ASP A 335 -15.00 -1.04 -4.71
CA ASP A 335 -15.79 0.14 -4.40
C ASP A 335 -15.56 0.57 -2.94
N LEU A 336 -15.72 1.87 -2.64
CA LEU A 336 -15.56 2.40 -1.27
C LEU A 336 -16.52 1.74 -0.26
N GLN A 337 -17.69 1.27 -0.73
CA GLN A 337 -18.65 0.53 0.10
C GLN A 337 -18.09 -0.83 0.57
N ASP A 338 -17.23 -1.48 -0.23
CA ASP A 338 -16.60 -2.74 0.17
C ASP A 338 -15.69 -2.52 1.38
N PHE A 339 -14.93 -1.42 1.38
CA PHE A 339 -14.07 -1.03 2.52
C PHE A 339 -14.90 -0.72 3.76
N GLU A 340 -15.99 0.02 3.62
CA GLU A 340 -16.85 0.35 4.76
C GLU A 340 -17.51 -0.88 5.36
N ASP A 341 -18.07 -1.77 4.54
CA ASP A 341 -18.77 -2.95 5.03
C ASP A 341 -17.80 -3.91 5.74
N LEU A 342 -16.60 -4.12 5.19
CA LEU A 342 -15.56 -4.90 5.86
C LEU A 342 -15.09 -4.22 7.16
N SER A 343 -14.96 -2.89 7.17
CA SER A 343 -14.58 -2.14 8.37
C SER A 343 -15.52 -2.35 9.54
N LYS A 344 -16.81 -2.62 9.30
CA LYS A 344 -17.82 -2.85 10.35
C LYS A 344 -17.63 -4.17 11.10
N VAL A 345 -17.04 -5.18 10.46
CA VAL A 345 -16.93 -6.55 10.99
C VAL A 345 -15.50 -6.99 11.30
N VAL A 346 -14.50 -6.22 10.85
CA VAL A 346 -13.10 -6.52 11.11
C VAL A 346 -12.62 -5.75 12.34
N PRO A 347 -12.14 -6.43 13.39
CA PRO A 347 -11.67 -5.74 14.60
C PRO A 347 -10.33 -5.05 14.35
N LEU A 348 -10.12 -3.88 14.98
CA LEU A 348 -8.81 -3.23 15.04
C LEU A 348 -7.96 -3.91 16.12
N MET A 349 -6.95 -4.66 15.72
CA MET A 349 -6.12 -5.47 16.61
C MET A 349 -4.82 -4.80 17.03
N THR A 350 -4.42 -3.69 16.37
CA THR A 350 -3.11 -3.07 16.58
C THR A 350 -3.19 -1.61 17.00
N LYS A 351 -2.19 -1.17 17.77
CA LYS A 351 -1.92 0.24 18.10
C LYS A 351 -0.48 0.61 17.76
N VAL A 352 -0.17 0.67 16.47
CA VAL A 352 1.10 1.15 15.92
C VAL A 352 0.93 2.60 15.48
N TYR A 353 1.96 3.44 15.57
CA TYR A 353 1.89 4.85 15.19
C TYR A 353 1.39 5.03 13.73
N PRO A 354 0.37 5.84 13.44
CA PRO A 354 -0.20 6.91 14.27
C PRO A 354 -1.34 6.52 15.24
N ASN A 355 -1.84 5.27 15.20
CA ASN A 355 -2.93 4.83 16.10
C ASN A 355 -2.45 4.62 17.55
N GLY A 356 -1.16 4.41 17.76
CA GLY A 356 -0.48 4.25 19.05
C GLY A 356 0.90 4.91 19.04
N LEU A 357 1.75 4.56 19.99
CA LEU A 357 3.11 5.09 20.10
C LEU A 357 4.18 4.12 19.55
N ALA A 358 3.89 2.82 19.53
CA ALA A 358 4.79 1.79 19.05
C ALA A 358 5.09 1.94 17.54
N ASP A 359 6.22 1.45 17.12
CA ASP A 359 6.59 1.29 15.71
C ASP A 359 6.38 -0.15 15.21
N VAL A 360 6.70 -0.41 13.94
CA VAL A 360 6.48 -1.73 13.31
C VAL A 360 7.41 -2.82 13.87
N ASN A 361 8.58 -2.47 14.39
CA ASN A 361 9.49 -3.44 15.00
C ASN A 361 8.90 -3.94 16.32
N HIS A 362 8.32 -3.04 17.12
CA HIS A 362 7.60 -3.40 18.33
C HIS A 362 6.35 -4.25 18.03
N PHE A 363 5.63 -3.94 16.93
CA PHE A 363 4.51 -4.74 16.47
C PHE A 363 4.95 -6.13 16.04
N HIS A 364 6.02 -6.24 15.27
CA HIS A 364 6.59 -7.52 14.84
C HIS A 364 7.03 -8.36 16.04
N ALA A 365 7.71 -7.76 17.02
CA ALA A 365 8.11 -8.43 18.26
C ALA A 365 6.91 -8.87 19.13
N ALA A 366 5.77 -8.17 19.05
CA ALA A 366 4.57 -8.53 19.81
C ALA A 366 3.80 -9.74 19.23
N GLY A 367 4.15 -10.19 18.02
CA GLY A 367 3.51 -11.31 17.31
C GLY A 367 3.30 -11.05 15.82
N GLY A 368 3.40 -9.80 15.39
CA GLY A 368 3.42 -9.41 13.97
C GLY A 368 2.20 -9.85 13.16
N LEU A 369 2.42 -10.00 11.86
CA LEU A 369 1.35 -10.36 10.91
C LEU A 369 0.91 -11.81 11.08
N GLY A 370 1.81 -12.73 11.44
CA GLY A 370 1.47 -14.14 11.65
C GLY A 370 0.40 -14.31 12.72
N PHE A 371 0.54 -13.59 13.85
CA PHE A 371 -0.47 -13.58 14.90
C PHE A 371 -1.81 -12.99 14.42
N VAL A 372 -1.78 -11.86 13.70
CA VAL A 372 -3.00 -11.21 13.20
C VAL A 372 -3.75 -12.14 12.24
N ILE A 373 -3.04 -12.75 11.29
CA ILE A 373 -3.63 -13.69 10.32
C ILE A 373 -4.22 -14.91 11.02
N GLY A 374 -3.48 -15.51 11.98
CA GLY A 374 -3.94 -16.66 12.74
C GLY A 374 -5.24 -16.39 13.53
N GLU A 375 -5.31 -15.24 14.22
CA GLU A 375 -6.50 -14.79 14.96
C GLU A 375 -7.72 -14.56 14.05
N LEU A 376 -7.50 -13.88 12.91
CA LEU A 376 -8.58 -13.60 11.95
C LEU A 376 -9.09 -14.86 11.25
N LEU A 377 -8.22 -15.80 10.92
CA LEU A 377 -8.59 -17.12 10.41
C LEU A 377 -9.40 -17.90 11.45
N GLY A 378 -8.97 -17.88 12.72
CA GLY A 378 -9.69 -18.50 13.83
C GLY A 378 -11.09 -17.92 14.06
N LYS A 379 -11.35 -16.69 13.62
CA LYS A 379 -12.66 -16.01 13.63
C LYS A 379 -13.44 -16.17 12.32
N ASN A 380 -12.89 -16.87 11.32
CA ASN A 380 -13.47 -17.01 9.98
C ASN A 380 -13.75 -15.65 9.30
N ILE A 381 -12.86 -14.70 9.47
CA ILE A 381 -12.92 -13.36 8.86
C ILE A 381 -12.08 -13.31 7.59
N LEU A 382 -11.09 -14.20 7.41
CA LEU A 382 -10.25 -14.30 6.22
C LEU A 382 -10.63 -15.49 5.35
N HIS A 383 -10.45 -15.35 4.05
CA HIS A 383 -10.45 -16.49 3.12
C HIS A 383 -9.13 -17.26 3.29
N ASP A 384 -9.21 -18.51 3.72
CA ASP A 384 -8.08 -19.44 3.71
C ASP A 384 -7.90 -20.13 2.36
N ASP A 385 -8.98 -20.33 1.62
CA ASP A 385 -9.04 -21.05 0.35
C ASP A 385 -8.50 -20.24 -0.83
N VAL A 386 -7.32 -19.65 -0.68
CA VAL A 386 -6.61 -18.83 -1.68
C VAL A 386 -5.31 -19.51 -2.11
N LYS A 387 -4.88 -19.22 -3.35
CA LYS A 387 -3.53 -19.56 -3.80
C LYS A 387 -2.55 -18.48 -3.36
N THR A 388 -1.36 -18.88 -2.98
CA THR A 388 -0.28 -17.97 -2.59
C THR A 388 1.04 -18.42 -3.21
N VAL A 389 2.02 -17.53 -3.23
CA VAL A 389 3.37 -17.90 -3.69
C VAL A 389 4.02 -18.97 -2.78
N ALA A 390 3.57 -19.09 -1.53
CA ALA A 390 4.04 -20.11 -0.60
C ALA A 390 3.31 -21.46 -0.73
N GLY A 391 2.29 -21.54 -1.59
CA GLY A 391 1.41 -22.70 -1.79
C GLY A 391 -0.05 -22.39 -1.42
N ASP A 392 -0.91 -23.39 -1.42
CA ASP A 392 -2.34 -23.21 -1.13
C ASP A 392 -2.58 -22.93 0.36
N GLY A 393 -3.47 -22.00 0.65
CA GLY A 393 -3.95 -21.63 1.97
C GLY A 393 -3.21 -20.46 2.60
N LEU A 394 -4.00 -19.45 3.06
CA LEU A 394 -3.46 -18.31 3.79
C LEU A 394 -3.00 -18.70 5.21
N SER A 395 -3.47 -19.82 5.75
CA SER A 395 -3.03 -20.38 7.03
C SER A 395 -1.52 -20.59 7.15
N ARG A 396 -0.82 -20.74 6.02
CA ARG A 396 0.66 -20.74 6.00
C ARG A 396 1.28 -19.44 6.53
N TYR A 397 0.57 -18.34 6.43
CA TYR A 397 1.04 -17.01 6.87
C TYR A 397 0.81 -16.76 8.37
N ALA A 398 0.20 -17.72 9.08
CA ALA A 398 0.19 -17.72 10.56
C ALA A 398 1.48 -18.31 11.16
N GLN A 399 2.49 -18.60 10.35
CA GLN A 399 3.79 -19.12 10.76
C GLN A 399 4.87 -18.03 10.70
N ASP A 400 5.90 -18.18 11.54
CA ASP A 400 7.05 -17.27 11.59
C ASP A 400 8.31 -17.92 11.00
N PRO A 401 9.07 -17.20 10.15
CA PRO A 401 10.34 -17.68 9.64
C PRO A 401 11.43 -17.59 10.72
N LYS A 402 12.19 -18.67 10.90
CA LYS A 402 13.36 -18.71 11.80
C LYS A 402 14.50 -19.49 11.18
N LEU A 403 15.72 -19.17 11.60
CA LEU A 403 16.89 -20.00 11.31
C LEU A 403 17.03 -21.05 12.40
N VAL A 404 16.84 -22.31 12.04
CA VAL A 404 17.06 -23.47 12.92
C VAL A 404 18.25 -24.22 12.35
N ASP A 405 19.32 -24.33 13.13
CA ASP A 405 20.59 -24.92 12.69
C ASP A 405 21.10 -24.34 11.33
N GLY A 406 20.94 -23.02 11.15
CA GLY A 406 21.34 -22.30 9.95
C GLY A 406 20.40 -22.50 8.72
N LYS A 407 19.28 -23.21 8.89
CA LYS A 407 18.29 -23.44 7.82
C LYS A 407 17.02 -22.63 8.07
N LEU A 408 16.51 -21.98 7.04
CA LEU A 408 15.22 -21.32 7.11
C LEU A 408 14.11 -22.35 7.31
N THR A 409 13.35 -22.14 8.37
CA THR A 409 12.24 -23.01 8.78
C THR A 409 11.07 -22.14 9.21
N TRP A 410 9.85 -22.49 8.78
CA TRP A 410 8.63 -21.86 9.29
C TRP A 410 8.16 -22.64 10.52
N VAL A 411 8.04 -21.95 11.64
CA VAL A 411 7.55 -22.49 12.90
C VAL A 411 6.16 -21.92 13.19
N GLU A 412 5.41 -22.61 14.04
CA GLU A 412 4.12 -22.10 14.51
C GLU A 412 4.30 -20.69 15.10
N GLY A 413 3.46 -19.74 14.67
CA GLY A 413 3.47 -18.39 15.18
C GLY A 413 3.09 -18.30 16.65
N LEU A 414 3.23 -17.12 17.25
CA LEU A 414 2.89 -16.92 18.66
C LEU A 414 1.39 -17.14 18.87
N GLY A 415 1.04 -18.04 19.79
CA GLY A 415 -0.35 -18.32 20.17
C GLY A 415 -0.97 -17.22 21.07
N ARG A 416 -0.19 -16.20 21.43
CA ARG A 416 -0.61 -15.03 22.21
C ARG A 416 0.24 -13.82 21.85
N SER A 417 -0.30 -12.63 22.06
CA SER A 417 0.50 -11.41 21.93
C SER A 417 1.51 -11.30 23.09
N GLU A 418 2.74 -10.94 22.77
CA GLU A 418 3.77 -10.63 23.79
C GLU A 418 3.61 -9.19 24.36
N ASN A 419 2.76 -8.35 23.72
CA ASN A 419 2.46 -7.00 24.22
C ASN A 419 1.07 -6.53 23.83
N GLU A 420 0.08 -6.73 24.71
CA GLU A 420 -1.31 -6.33 24.48
C GLU A 420 -1.56 -4.81 24.46
N LYS A 421 -0.56 -3.98 24.78
CA LYS A 421 -0.66 -2.53 24.55
C LYS A 421 -0.49 -2.18 23.07
N ILE A 422 0.09 -3.06 22.27
CA ILE A 422 0.43 -2.86 20.85
C ILE A 422 -0.42 -3.76 19.96
N LEU A 423 -0.58 -5.03 20.31
CA LEU A 423 -1.25 -6.05 19.55
C LEU A 423 -2.18 -6.85 20.46
N ARG A 424 -3.44 -6.98 20.12
CA ARG A 424 -4.46 -7.70 20.88
C ARG A 424 -5.08 -8.83 20.08
N PRO A 425 -5.56 -9.89 20.75
CA PRO A 425 -6.33 -10.93 20.08
C PRO A 425 -7.65 -10.38 19.54
N ALA A 426 -8.18 -11.01 18.50
CA ALA A 426 -9.45 -10.64 17.89
C ALA A 426 -10.67 -10.81 18.84
N SER A 427 -10.50 -11.52 19.97
CA SER A 427 -11.50 -11.63 21.04
C SER A 427 -11.50 -10.46 22.02
N ASN A 428 -10.46 -9.62 22.02
CA ASN A 428 -10.34 -8.42 22.87
C ASN A 428 -9.62 -7.31 22.12
N PRO A 429 -10.16 -6.81 20.99
CA PRO A 429 -9.49 -5.86 20.12
C PRO A 429 -9.43 -4.45 20.75
N PHE A 430 -8.72 -3.52 20.11
CA PHE A 430 -8.76 -2.11 20.50
C PHE A 430 -10.07 -1.42 20.08
N SER A 431 -10.69 -1.92 19.01
CA SER A 431 -12.02 -1.52 18.52
C SER A 431 -12.65 -2.72 17.81
N GLU A 432 -13.96 -2.86 17.92
CA GLU A 432 -14.74 -3.87 17.20
C GLU A 432 -14.82 -3.59 15.69
N SER A 433 -14.41 -2.40 15.24
CA SER A 433 -14.40 -1.99 13.84
C SER A 433 -13.02 -1.52 13.39
N GLY A 434 -12.72 -1.67 12.10
CA GLY A 434 -11.44 -1.32 11.46
C GLY A 434 -11.19 0.17 11.30
N GLY A 435 -12.19 1.01 11.60
CA GLY A 435 -12.03 2.46 11.69
C GLY A 435 -11.87 3.19 10.36
N LEU A 436 -12.33 2.63 9.24
CA LEU A 436 -12.56 3.36 8.00
C LEU A 436 -14.05 3.58 7.80
N LYS A 437 -14.42 4.81 7.46
CA LYS A 437 -15.80 5.23 7.24
C LYS A 437 -15.92 5.89 5.87
N ARG A 438 -16.83 5.39 5.04
CA ARG A 438 -17.26 6.08 3.82
C ARG A 438 -18.14 7.26 4.21
N LEU A 439 -17.87 8.42 3.63
CA LEU A 439 -18.68 9.61 3.78
C LEU A 439 -19.34 9.93 2.44
N SER A 440 -20.62 10.34 2.47
CA SER A 440 -21.37 10.67 1.26
C SER A 440 -22.43 11.72 1.54
N GLY A 441 -22.66 12.62 0.60
CA GLY A 441 -23.66 13.68 0.73
C GLY A 441 -23.57 14.65 -0.44
N ASN A 442 -24.20 15.84 -0.30
CA ASN A 442 -24.16 16.85 -1.34
C ASN A 442 -22.75 17.45 -1.56
N ALA A 443 -21.83 17.30 -0.58
CA ALA A 443 -20.42 17.67 -0.74
C ALA A 443 -19.58 16.62 -1.46
N GLY A 444 -20.15 15.48 -1.91
CA GLY A 444 -19.49 14.40 -2.65
C GLY A 444 -19.39 13.11 -1.86
N THR A 445 -18.47 12.22 -2.29
CA THR A 445 -18.17 10.95 -1.62
C THR A 445 -16.68 10.85 -1.33
N GLY A 446 -16.31 10.49 -0.11
CA GLY A 446 -14.93 10.34 0.32
C GLY A 446 -14.78 9.31 1.43
N MET A 447 -13.59 9.27 2.03
CA MET A 447 -13.27 8.36 3.15
C MET A 447 -12.73 9.14 4.34
N MET A 448 -12.98 8.60 5.53
CA MET A 448 -12.40 9.09 6.77
C MET A 448 -11.86 7.94 7.61
N LYS A 449 -10.65 8.12 8.16
CA LYS A 449 -10.10 7.21 9.16
C LYS A 449 -10.51 7.69 10.54
N VAL A 450 -11.36 6.92 11.21
CA VAL A 450 -11.89 7.28 12.55
C VAL A 450 -11.17 6.58 13.70
N SER A 451 -10.33 5.57 13.40
CA SER A 451 -9.67 4.73 14.42
C SER A 451 -8.78 5.50 15.42
N ALA A 452 -8.28 6.68 15.04
CA ALA A 452 -7.45 7.52 15.90
C ALA A 452 -8.14 8.87 16.24
N VAL A 453 -9.36 9.11 15.74
CA VAL A 453 -10.15 10.32 16.00
C VAL A 453 -10.99 10.11 17.24
N LYS A 454 -10.88 11.03 18.20
CA LYS A 454 -11.73 10.99 19.40
C LYS A 454 -13.21 11.09 19.02
N THR A 455 -14.07 10.39 19.75
CA THR A 455 -15.52 10.33 19.47
C THR A 455 -16.16 11.74 19.39
N GLU A 456 -15.74 12.65 20.26
CA GLU A 456 -16.21 14.05 20.30
C GLU A 456 -15.88 14.86 19.03
N HIS A 457 -14.93 14.39 18.21
CA HIS A 457 -14.52 15.01 16.93
C HIS A 457 -15.05 14.25 15.71
N GLN A 458 -15.85 13.20 15.89
CA GLN A 458 -16.37 12.41 14.76
C GLN A 458 -17.63 13.02 14.12
N ASN A 459 -18.20 14.06 14.73
CA ASN A 459 -19.28 14.86 14.15
C ASN A 459 -18.98 16.33 14.38
N ILE A 460 -18.70 17.06 13.29
CA ILE A 460 -18.39 18.48 13.30
C ILE A 460 -19.27 19.19 12.29
N THR A 461 -20.01 20.19 12.77
CA THR A 461 -20.77 21.14 11.96
C THR A 461 -20.26 22.53 12.28
N ALA A 462 -19.66 23.21 11.32
CA ALA A 462 -19.02 24.50 11.53
C ALA A 462 -18.91 25.29 10.22
N PRO A 463 -18.64 26.61 10.28
CA PRO A 463 -18.38 27.41 9.10
C PRO A 463 -17.17 26.92 8.32
N ALA A 464 -17.27 26.90 7.00
CA ALA A 464 -16.17 26.56 6.11
C ALA A 464 -15.16 27.70 6.00
N ARG A 465 -13.88 27.35 5.98
CA ARG A 465 -12.82 28.20 5.44
C ARG A 465 -12.16 27.51 4.27
N VAL A 466 -12.20 28.17 3.11
CA VAL A 466 -11.84 27.56 1.82
C VAL A 466 -10.45 28.00 1.39
N PHE A 467 -9.61 27.01 1.08
CA PHE A 467 -8.23 27.19 0.61
C PHE A 467 -7.97 26.37 -0.64
N THR A 468 -6.98 26.77 -1.41
CA THR A 468 -6.52 26.03 -2.61
C THR A 468 -5.15 25.38 -2.41
N THR A 469 -4.45 25.67 -1.32
CA THR A 469 -3.14 25.09 -1.00
C THR A 469 -3.01 24.84 0.51
N GLN A 470 -2.17 23.87 0.88
CA GLN A 470 -1.85 23.65 2.30
C GLN A 470 -1.04 24.80 2.91
N ASP A 471 -0.26 25.52 2.11
CA ASP A 471 0.54 26.66 2.59
C ASP A 471 -0.36 27.82 3.02
N ALA A 472 -1.41 28.11 2.26
CA ALA A 472 -2.40 29.12 2.65
C ALA A 472 -3.06 28.80 4.01
N VAL A 473 -3.35 27.52 4.29
CA VAL A 473 -3.85 27.10 5.62
C VAL A 473 -2.81 27.34 6.72
N LYS A 474 -1.54 27.01 6.45
CA LYS A 474 -0.45 27.21 7.42
C LYS A 474 -0.21 28.70 7.70
N ASP A 475 -0.32 29.55 6.70
CA ASP A 475 -0.16 30.99 6.85
C ASP A 475 -1.32 31.60 7.64
N ALA A 476 -2.57 31.21 7.37
CA ALA A 476 -3.72 31.58 8.17
C ALA A 476 -3.60 31.11 9.64
N PHE A 477 -3.06 29.88 9.85
CA PHE A 477 -2.78 29.39 11.21
C PHE A 477 -1.74 30.25 11.94
N LYS A 478 -0.62 30.60 11.28
CA LYS A 478 0.43 31.46 11.84
C LYS A 478 -0.08 32.87 12.13
N ALA A 479 -0.97 33.39 11.28
CA ALA A 479 -1.61 34.68 11.48
C ALA A 479 -2.66 34.69 12.63
N GLY A 480 -2.97 33.52 13.20
CA GLY A 480 -3.93 33.39 14.30
C GLY A 480 -5.39 33.56 13.86
N GLU A 481 -5.70 33.29 12.59
CA GLU A 481 -7.02 33.52 12.01
C GLU A 481 -8.07 32.47 12.41
N PHE A 482 -7.66 31.31 12.96
CA PHE A 482 -8.57 30.27 13.44
C PHE A 482 -8.96 30.53 14.89
N THR A 483 -10.04 31.25 15.10
CA THR A 483 -10.54 31.68 16.43
C THR A 483 -11.81 30.96 16.87
N GLU A 484 -12.45 30.18 15.99
CA GLU A 484 -13.70 29.47 16.19
C GLU A 484 -13.69 28.09 15.56
N ASP A 485 -14.70 27.26 15.86
CA ASP A 485 -14.92 25.96 15.22
C ASP A 485 -14.98 26.12 13.70
N THR A 486 -14.32 25.24 12.95
CA THR A 486 -14.12 25.47 11.51
C THR A 486 -14.01 24.14 10.73
N VAL A 487 -14.69 24.04 9.59
CA VAL A 487 -14.37 23.05 8.56
C VAL A 487 -13.39 23.66 7.58
N VAL A 488 -12.15 23.18 7.60
CA VAL A 488 -11.09 23.60 6.69
C VAL A 488 -11.28 22.86 5.37
N VAL A 489 -11.69 23.59 4.33
CA VAL A 489 -11.88 23.04 2.98
C VAL A 489 -10.64 23.33 2.16
N VAL A 490 -9.93 22.27 1.74
CA VAL A 490 -8.76 22.42 0.83
C VAL A 490 -9.10 21.72 -0.48
N ARG A 491 -9.40 22.51 -1.51
CA ARG A 491 -9.87 22.03 -2.81
C ARG A 491 -8.82 22.20 -3.90
N PHE A 492 -9.04 21.58 -5.04
CA PHE A 492 -8.09 21.52 -6.16
C PHE A 492 -6.78 20.80 -5.78
N GLN A 493 -6.92 19.75 -4.99
CA GLN A 493 -5.83 18.87 -4.57
C GLN A 493 -6.04 17.43 -5.09
N GLY A 494 -6.98 17.26 -6.03
CA GLY A 494 -7.27 15.99 -6.65
C GLY A 494 -6.26 15.58 -7.74
N PRO A 495 -6.40 14.36 -8.29
CA PRO A 495 -5.45 13.83 -9.27
C PRO A 495 -5.34 14.66 -10.56
N LYS A 496 -6.43 15.21 -11.08
CA LYS A 496 -6.41 16.06 -12.27
C LYS A 496 -5.89 17.47 -11.99
N SER A 497 -6.11 17.97 -10.78
CA SER A 497 -5.64 19.29 -10.38
C SER A 497 -4.12 19.40 -10.38
N ASN A 498 -3.47 18.59 -9.53
CA ASN A 498 -2.05 18.68 -9.26
C ASN A 498 -1.38 17.33 -8.90
N GLY A 499 -1.97 16.20 -9.33
CA GLY A 499 -1.41 14.89 -9.03
C GLY A 499 -1.65 14.40 -7.60
N MET A 500 -2.55 15.04 -6.86
CA MET A 500 -3.00 14.62 -5.52
C MET A 500 -1.85 14.50 -4.51
N PRO A 501 -1.06 15.58 -4.26
CA PRO A 501 0.03 15.56 -3.28
C PRO A 501 -0.48 15.30 -1.86
N GLU A 502 0.39 14.75 -0.99
CA GLU A 502 0.03 14.59 0.42
C GLU A 502 -0.02 15.94 1.15
N LEU A 503 -1.15 16.21 1.80
CA LEU A 503 -1.38 17.42 2.60
C LEU A 503 -0.83 17.28 4.03
N HIS A 504 0.38 16.73 4.15
CA HIS A 504 1.00 16.41 5.45
C HIS A 504 1.23 17.63 6.34
N GLY A 505 1.53 18.78 5.76
CA GLY A 505 1.78 20.02 6.48
C GLY A 505 0.58 20.53 7.30
N LEU A 506 -0.63 20.02 7.03
CA LEU A 506 -1.84 20.40 7.75
C LEU A 506 -1.95 19.73 9.13
N THR A 507 -1.43 18.52 9.29
CA THR A 507 -1.62 17.73 10.52
C THR A 507 -1.14 18.45 11.78
N PRO A 508 0.08 19.07 11.83
CA PRO A 508 0.52 19.79 13.03
C PRO A 508 -0.40 20.98 13.37
N CYS A 509 -0.75 21.80 12.37
CA CYS A 509 -1.58 22.98 12.57
C CYS A 509 -2.98 22.62 13.10
N LEU A 510 -3.66 21.69 12.42
CA LEU A 510 -5.01 21.26 12.80
C LEU A 510 -5.02 20.54 14.16
N SER A 511 -3.98 19.77 14.49
CA SER A 511 -3.84 19.14 15.82
C SER A 511 -3.70 20.18 16.93
N VAL A 512 -2.95 21.27 16.70
CA VAL A 512 -2.85 22.37 17.69
C VAL A 512 -4.20 23.06 17.91
N LEU A 513 -5.00 23.24 16.85
CA LEU A 513 -6.35 23.82 17.00
C LEU A 513 -7.27 22.91 17.83
N LEU A 514 -7.25 21.59 17.58
CA LEU A 514 -7.98 20.61 18.38
C LEU A 514 -7.51 20.62 19.84
N ASP A 515 -6.21 20.69 20.10
CA ASP A 515 -5.65 20.78 21.47
C ASP A 515 -6.04 22.09 22.19
N ARG A 516 -6.34 23.17 21.44
CA ARG A 516 -6.87 24.44 21.97
C ARG A 516 -8.38 24.37 22.30
N GLY A 517 -9.03 23.24 21.99
CA GLY A 517 -10.44 22.99 22.25
C GLY A 517 -11.39 23.38 21.12
N LEU A 518 -10.87 23.79 19.96
CA LEU A 518 -11.70 24.05 18.79
C LEU A 518 -12.13 22.75 18.12
N LYS A 519 -13.34 22.72 17.56
CA LYS A 519 -13.81 21.63 16.71
C LYS A 519 -13.40 21.90 15.27
N VAL A 520 -12.43 21.16 14.78
CA VAL A 520 -11.87 21.36 13.44
C VAL A 520 -11.93 20.07 12.64
N ALA A 521 -12.47 20.11 11.42
CA ALA A 521 -12.42 19.04 10.46
C ALA A 521 -11.72 19.51 9.17
N LEU A 522 -11.09 18.57 8.45
CA LEU A 522 -10.59 18.78 7.10
C LEU A 522 -11.56 18.16 6.08
N LEU A 523 -11.85 18.87 5.01
CA LEU A 523 -12.62 18.38 3.85
C LEU A 523 -11.81 18.65 2.58
N THR A 524 -11.43 17.62 1.81
CA THR A 524 -10.57 17.78 0.65
C THR A 524 -10.76 16.70 -0.40
N ASP A 525 -10.59 17.08 -1.68
CA ASP A 525 -10.42 16.16 -2.81
C ASP A 525 -9.00 15.57 -2.91
N GLY A 526 -8.07 16.05 -2.05
CA GLY A 526 -6.72 15.56 -1.91
C GLY A 526 -6.58 14.35 -0.98
N ARG A 527 -5.36 14.00 -0.65
CA ARG A 527 -4.99 12.91 0.28
C ARG A 527 -4.13 13.40 1.44
N MET A 528 -4.19 12.67 2.53
CA MET A 528 -3.35 12.89 3.70
C MET A 528 -2.23 11.87 3.76
N SER A 529 -1.15 12.19 4.49
CA SER A 529 -0.14 11.21 4.83
C SER A 529 -0.72 10.02 5.60
N GLY A 530 -0.21 8.82 5.37
CA GLY A 530 -0.56 7.64 6.15
C GLY A 530 -0.30 7.77 7.66
N ALA A 531 0.53 8.73 8.07
CA ALA A 531 0.78 9.09 9.47
C ALA A 531 -0.25 10.06 10.07
N SER A 532 -1.22 10.55 9.29
CA SER A 532 -2.26 11.47 9.73
C SER A 532 -3.48 10.69 10.20
N GLY A 533 -3.84 10.73 11.47
CA GLY A 533 -4.97 9.95 11.98
C GLY A 533 -5.75 10.59 13.11
N LYS A 534 -5.23 11.64 13.73
CA LYS A 534 -5.88 12.30 14.89
C LYS A 534 -6.84 13.42 14.48
N VAL A 535 -6.65 13.99 13.31
CA VAL A 535 -7.49 15.05 12.75
C VAL A 535 -8.64 14.40 12.00
N PRO A 536 -9.91 14.75 12.28
CA PRO A 536 -11.03 14.31 11.46
C PRO A 536 -10.89 14.87 10.05
N ALA A 537 -10.70 13.99 9.06
CA ALA A 537 -10.43 14.40 7.69
C ALA A 537 -11.24 13.55 6.70
N ALA A 538 -12.20 14.19 6.04
CA ALA A 538 -12.87 13.66 4.85
C ALA A 538 -11.96 13.89 3.65
N ILE A 539 -11.37 12.82 3.12
CA ILE A 539 -10.35 12.85 2.06
C ILE A 539 -10.79 12.06 0.83
N HIS A 540 -10.07 12.25 -0.27
CA HIS A 540 -10.36 11.62 -1.56
C HIS A 540 -11.76 11.97 -2.09
N VAL A 541 -12.29 13.14 -1.72
CA VAL A 541 -13.66 13.51 -2.06
C VAL A 541 -13.80 13.60 -3.58
N SER A 542 -14.75 12.85 -4.09
CA SER A 542 -15.03 12.71 -5.52
C SER A 542 -16.50 13.03 -5.81
N PRO A 543 -16.82 13.66 -6.95
CA PRO A 543 -15.90 14.19 -7.99
C PRO A 543 -15.00 15.31 -7.46
N GLU A 544 -13.72 15.36 -7.92
CA GLU A 544 -12.78 16.39 -7.49
C GLU A 544 -13.18 17.79 -7.97
N ALA A 545 -12.74 18.82 -7.28
CA ALA A 545 -13.11 20.21 -7.59
C ALA A 545 -12.71 20.65 -8.98
N ALA A 546 -11.59 20.16 -9.55
CA ALA A 546 -11.09 20.54 -10.87
C ALA A 546 -12.01 20.10 -12.03
N VAL A 547 -12.84 19.09 -11.82
CA VAL A 547 -13.84 18.65 -12.80
C VAL A 547 -15.25 19.20 -12.50
N GLY A 548 -15.33 20.24 -11.66
CA GLY A 548 -16.59 20.85 -11.27
C GLY A 548 -17.31 20.12 -10.12
N GLY A 549 -16.60 19.28 -9.38
CA GLY A 549 -17.14 18.58 -8.21
C GLY A 549 -17.63 19.51 -7.11
N PRO A 550 -18.40 19.00 -6.14
CA PRO A 550 -19.12 19.82 -5.15
C PRO A 550 -18.22 20.75 -4.33
N LEU A 551 -16.99 20.34 -4.00
CA LEU A 551 -16.05 21.18 -3.25
C LEU A 551 -15.75 22.51 -3.96
N ALA A 552 -15.84 22.56 -5.30
CA ALA A 552 -15.67 23.79 -6.06
C ALA A 552 -16.79 24.83 -5.82
N LYS A 553 -17.95 24.41 -5.27
CA LYS A 553 -19.09 25.28 -4.97
C LYS A 553 -19.10 25.85 -3.55
N ILE A 554 -18.27 25.30 -2.65
CA ILE A 554 -18.22 25.75 -1.24
C ILE A 554 -17.58 27.14 -1.16
N ARG A 555 -18.11 27.98 -0.29
CA ARG A 555 -17.64 29.36 -0.02
C ARG A 555 -17.25 29.52 1.43
N ASP A 556 -16.42 30.52 1.71
CA ASP A 556 -16.13 30.90 3.10
C ASP A 556 -17.43 31.25 3.85
N GLY A 557 -17.56 30.71 5.05
CA GLY A 557 -18.71 30.91 5.91
C GLY A 557 -19.88 29.93 5.70
N ASP A 558 -19.88 29.12 4.63
CA ASP A 558 -20.90 28.08 4.46
C ASP A 558 -20.88 27.11 5.63
N MET A 559 -22.06 26.76 6.16
CA MET A 559 -22.16 25.73 7.19
C MET A 559 -21.96 24.35 6.58
N VAL A 560 -20.95 23.65 7.06
CA VAL A 560 -20.57 22.32 6.55
C VAL A 560 -20.61 21.30 7.68
N GLU A 561 -21.28 20.19 7.45
CA GLU A 561 -21.30 19.02 8.32
C GLU A 561 -20.33 17.95 7.80
N VAL A 562 -19.45 17.47 8.69
CA VAL A 562 -18.61 16.28 8.51
C VAL A 562 -18.95 15.31 9.63
N ASN A 563 -19.72 14.28 9.31
CA ASN A 563 -20.31 13.38 10.30
C ASN A 563 -19.89 11.93 10.00
N ALA A 564 -18.85 11.46 10.69
CA ALA A 564 -18.39 10.07 10.56
C ALA A 564 -19.29 9.06 11.29
N ILE A 565 -20.19 9.51 12.17
CA ILE A 565 -21.13 8.63 12.87
C ILE A 565 -22.20 8.15 11.89
N THR A 566 -22.83 9.08 11.16
CA THR A 566 -23.85 8.77 10.15
C THR A 566 -23.23 8.39 8.79
N GLY A 567 -22.01 8.85 8.49
CA GLY A 567 -21.35 8.68 7.20
C GLY A 567 -21.70 9.79 6.21
N GLU A 568 -21.94 11.03 6.69
CA GLU A 568 -22.42 12.14 5.87
C GLU A 568 -21.42 13.28 5.78
N ILE A 569 -21.37 13.91 4.60
CA ILE A 569 -20.70 15.19 4.33
C ILE A 569 -21.65 16.10 3.58
N ASN A 570 -22.11 17.17 4.21
CA ASN A 570 -23.13 18.04 3.67
C ASN A 570 -22.80 19.52 3.84
N VAL A 571 -23.10 20.31 2.82
CA VAL A 571 -23.19 21.77 2.89
C VAL A 571 -24.65 22.11 3.19
N LEU A 572 -24.90 22.90 4.23
CA LEU A 572 -26.24 23.17 4.76
C LEU A 572 -26.88 24.44 4.17
N GLU A 573 -26.36 24.95 3.07
CA GLU A 573 -26.86 26.14 2.40
C GLU A 573 -27.93 25.80 1.35
N ASP A 574 -29.08 26.46 1.40
CA ASP A 574 -30.23 26.21 0.53
C ASP A 574 -29.91 26.40 -0.97
N ASP A 575 -29.00 27.32 -1.30
CA ASP A 575 -28.61 27.64 -2.67
C ASP A 575 -27.46 26.78 -3.22
N PHE A 576 -26.89 25.87 -2.41
CA PHE A 576 -25.63 25.17 -2.71
C PHE A 576 -25.67 24.44 -4.07
N GLU A 577 -26.73 23.70 -4.33
CA GLU A 577 -26.83 22.91 -5.57
C GLU A 577 -26.88 23.80 -6.84
N ALA A 578 -27.47 24.99 -6.72
CA ALA A 578 -27.61 25.93 -7.82
C ALA A 578 -26.33 26.73 -8.13
N ARG A 579 -25.33 26.67 -7.25
CA ARG A 579 -24.10 27.46 -7.41
C ARG A 579 -23.25 26.98 -8.56
N GLN A 580 -22.64 27.93 -9.26
CA GLN A 580 -21.60 27.64 -10.25
C GLN A 580 -20.32 27.25 -9.50
N PRO A 581 -19.60 26.19 -9.94
CA PRO A 581 -18.32 25.79 -9.36
C PRO A 581 -17.25 26.88 -9.66
N ALA A 582 -16.37 27.08 -8.71
CA ALA A 582 -15.18 27.91 -8.93
C ALA A 582 -14.26 27.25 -9.95
N THR A 583 -13.68 28.05 -10.84
CA THR A 583 -12.70 27.58 -11.82
C THR A 583 -11.30 27.74 -11.25
N PRO A 584 -10.48 26.67 -11.20
CA PRO A 584 -9.11 26.79 -10.71
C PRO A 584 -8.20 27.47 -11.75
N ASP A 585 -7.24 28.25 -11.29
CA ASP A 585 -6.04 28.56 -12.09
C ASP A 585 -4.99 27.49 -11.75
N LEU A 586 -4.74 26.59 -12.68
CA LEU A 586 -3.76 25.50 -12.55
C LEU A 586 -2.50 25.75 -13.40
N SER A 587 -2.30 26.96 -13.90
CA SER A 587 -1.17 27.31 -14.78
C SER A 587 0.19 27.04 -14.11
N ASP A 588 0.30 27.34 -12.83
CA ASP A 588 1.52 27.10 -12.04
C ASP A 588 1.84 25.60 -11.86
N ASN A 589 0.84 24.72 -12.00
CA ASN A 589 1.03 23.28 -11.87
C ASN A 589 1.55 22.62 -13.15
N SER A 590 1.72 23.39 -14.23
CA SER A 590 2.05 22.86 -15.56
C SER A 590 3.55 22.80 -15.84
N HIS A 591 4.37 23.49 -15.06
CA HIS A 591 5.80 23.67 -15.35
C HIS A 591 6.70 23.49 -14.11
N GLY A 592 7.94 23.11 -14.36
CA GLY A 592 8.99 22.96 -13.36
C GLY A 592 8.98 21.58 -12.64
N ILE A 593 10.16 21.16 -12.21
CA ILE A 593 10.38 19.86 -11.54
C ILE A 593 9.87 18.66 -12.37
N GLY A 594 9.80 18.78 -13.69
CA GLY A 594 9.32 17.70 -14.57
C GLY A 594 7.79 17.59 -14.66
N ARG A 595 7.02 18.53 -14.12
CA ARG A 595 5.54 18.51 -14.20
C ARG A 595 5.02 18.49 -15.63
N GLU A 596 5.76 19.10 -16.57
CA GLU A 596 5.47 19.09 -18.01
C GLU A 596 5.37 17.66 -18.58
N LEU A 597 6.22 16.76 -18.11
CA LEU A 597 6.25 15.35 -18.56
C LEU A 597 4.99 14.59 -18.16
N PHE A 598 4.29 15.05 -17.12
CA PHE A 598 3.12 14.41 -16.55
C PHE A 598 1.80 15.10 -16.93
N SER A 599 1.80 16.04 -17.90
CA SER A 599 0.56 16.68 -18.36
C SER A 599 -0.46 15.68 -18.85
N VAL A 600 -0.03 14.69 -19.68
CA VAL A 600 -0.91 13.62 -20.17
C VAL A 600 -1.49 12.80 -19.02
N PHE A 601 -0.74 12.59 -17.94
CA PHE A 601 -1.24 11.88 -16.76
C PHE A 601 -2.36 12.66 -16.08
N ARG A 602 -2.21 13.97 -15.88
CA ARG A 602 -3.27 14.82 -15.32
C ARG A 602 -4.53 14.83 -16.19
N ASP A 603 -4.36 14.87 -17.51
CA ASP A 603 -5.48 14.89 -18.45
C ASP A 603 -6.28 13.58 -18.44
N THR A 604 -5.61 12.44 -18.27
CA THR A 604 -6.19 11.11 -18.45
C THR A 604 -6.48 10.36 -17.15
N VAL A 605 -5.94 10.79 -16.02
CA VAL A 605 -6.12 10.10 -14.73
C VAL A 605 -7.61 9.94 -14.37
N GLY A 606 -7.97 8.76 -13.87
CA GLY A 606 -9.30 8.43 -13.38
C GLY A 606 -9.64 9.09 -12.03
N ALA A 607 -10.87 8.89 -11.57
CA ALA A 607 -11.33 9.41 -10.28
C ALA A 607 -10.59 8.75 -9.10
N SER A 608 -10.53 9.46 -7.97
CA SER A 608 -9.94 8.93 -6.73
C SER A 608 -10.66 7.67 -6.23
N THR A 609 -11.97 7.59 -6.39
CA THR A 609 -12.79 6.40 -6.07
C THR A 609 -12.40 5.17 -6.89
N ASP A 610 -11.83 5.37 -8.07
CA ASP A 610 -11.40 4.33 -8.98
C ASP A 610 -9.91 4.01 -8.90
N GLY A 611 -9.24 4.58 -7.90
CA GLY A 611 -7.80 4.39 -7.67
C GLY A 611 -6.92 5.47 -8.25
N ALA A 612 -7.47 6.53 -8.86
CA ALA A 612 -6.71 7.62 -9.51
C ALA A 612 -5.57 7.07 -10.36
N ALA A 613 -5.87 6.15 -11.27
CA ALA A 613 -4.91 5.50 -12.16
C ALA A 613 -4.99 6.05 -13.58
N VAL A 614 -3.85 6.01 -14.27
CA VAL A 614 -3.68 6.42 -15.66
C VAL A 614 -3.64 5.22 -16.60
N VAL A 615 -3.06 4.11 -16.14
CA VAL A 615 -2.68 2.96 -17.00
C VAL A 615 -3.59 1.74 -16.88
N VAL A 616 -4.63 1.77 -16.03
CA VAL A 616 -5.56 0.64 -15.81
C VAL A 616 -7.02 1.10 -15.71
#